data_75270a5d7a7693f1d21630dbc1bec32b
#
_entry.id   75270a5d7a7693f1d21630dbc1bec32b
#
_cell.length_a   1.000
_cell.length_b   1.000
_cell.length_c   1.000
_cell.angle_alpha   90.00
_cell.angle_beta   90.00
_cell.angle_gamma   90.00
#
_symmetry.space_group_name_H-M   'P 1'
#
loop_
_entity.id
_entity.type
_entity.pdbx_description
1 polymer ?
#
loop_
_entity_poly.entity_id
_entity_poly.type
_entity_poly.pdbx_seq_one_letter_code
_entity_poly.pdbx_strand_id
1 'polypeptide(L)'
;ADAALRELPEINRREMEAVRQAIAETQAMDTGQERLQMIRCVFWDKTHTLEGAAMKLHLSYATARRWHGEFIKKVAYFFGFF
;
A
#
# COMPACT_ATOMS: atom_id res chain seq x y z
N ALA A 1 2.81 -6.26 9.49
CA ALA A 1 1.58 -5.83 8.80
C ALA A 1 0.40 -5.71 9.74
N ASP A 2 0.21 -6.71 10.62
CA ASP A 2 -0.91 -6.67 11.55
C ASP A 2 -0.78 -5.54 12.56
N ALA A 3 0.43 -5.25 13.01
CA ALA A 3 0.66 -4.16 13.95
C ALA A 3 0.31 -2.81 13.32
N ALA A 4 0.69 -2.61 12.05
CA ALA A 4 0.37 -1.38 11.35
C ALA A 4 -1.14 -1.21 11.19
N LEU A 5 -1.85 -2.29 10.88
CA LEU A 5 -3.31 -2.25 10.75
C LEU A 5 -3.99 -1.95 12.07
N ARG A 6 -3.45 -2.44 13.18
CA ARG A 6 -4.01 -2.16 14.50
C ARG A 6 -3.89 -0.70 14.90
N GLU A 7 -2.97 0.02 14.31
CA GLU A 7 -2.76 1.43 14.60
C GLU A 7 -3.70 2.35 13.82
N LEU A 8 -4.61 1.78 13.02
CA LEU A 8 -5.57 2.53 12.23
C LEU A 8 -6.97 2.35 12.82
N PRO A 9 -7.29 3.07 13.92
CA PRO A 9 -8.52 2.80 14.67
C PRO A 9 -9.81 3.09 13.92
N GLU A 10 -9.76 3.91 12.90
CA GLU A 10 -10.94 4.28 12.13
C GLU A 10 -11.30 3.27 11.03
N ILE A 11 -10.40 2.31 10.77
CA ILE A 11 -10.66 1.28 9.77
C ILE A 11 -11.50 0.18 10.40
N ASN A 12 -12.65 -0.10 9.81
CA ASN A 12 -13.50 -1.18 10.29
C ASN A 12 -12.94 -2.54 9.82
N ARG A 13 -13.53 -3.62 10.36
CA ARG A 13 -13.02 -4.98 10.10
C ARG A 13 -12.98 -5.31 8.61
N ARG A 14 -13.99 -4.90 7.86
CA ARG A 14 -14.08 -5.18 6.43
C ARG A 14 -12.98 -4.47 5.65
N GLU A 15 -12.72 -3.22 6.01
CA GLU A 15 -11.65 -2.46 5.40
C GLU A 15 -10.29 -3.05 5.73
N MET A 16 -10.10 -3.47 6.99
CA MET A 16 -8.86 -4.12 7.39
C MET A 16 -8.60 -5.40 6.60
N GLU A 17 -9.64 -6.18 6.38
CA GLU A 17 -9.51 -7.41 5.59
C GLU A 17 -9.15 -7.11 4.14
N ALA A 18 -9.77 -6.08 3.56
CA ALA A 18 -9.46 -5.67 2.18
C ALA A 18 -7.99 -5.22 2.06
N VAL A 19 -7.52 -4.43 3.02
CA VAL A 19 -6.12 -3.98 3.03
C VAL A 19 -5.18 -5.17 3.21
N ARG A 20 -5.51 -6.09 4.10
CA ARG A 20 -4.70 -7.29 4.33
C ARG A 20 -4.57 -8.13 3.06
N GLN A 21 -5.66 -8.33 2.35
CA GLN A 21 -5.63 -9.09 1.11
C GLN A 21 -4.85 -8.36 0.01
N ALA A 22 -4.97 -7.04 -0.07
CA ALA A 22 -4.20 -6.25 -1.02
C ALA A 22 -2.70 -6.36 -0.73
N ILE A 23 -2.32 -6.34 0.53
CA ILE A 23 -0.92 -6.52 0.94
C ILE A 23 -0.42 -7.91 0.54
N ALA A 24 -1.21 -8.94 0.83
CA ALA A 24 -0.80 -10.32 0.52
C ALA A 24 -0.62 -10.51 -0.99
N GLU A 25 -1.53 -9.98 -1.79
CA GLU A 25 -1.42 -10.08 -3.24
C GLU A 25 -0.22 -9.31 -3.77
N THR A 26 0.01 -8.11 -3.23
CA THR A 26 1.17 -7.31 -3.62
C THR A 26 2.47 -8.02 -3.25
N GLN A 27 2.52 -8.62 -2.07
CA GLN A 27 3.71 -9.33 -1.61
C GLN A 27 4.08 -10.50 -2.53
N ALA A 28 3.12 -11.11 -3.18
CA ALA A 28 3.34 -12.23 -4.07
C ALA A 28 3.87 -11.81 -5.45
N MET A 29 3.88 -10.53 -5.75
CA MET A 29 4.39 -10.03 -7.03
C MET A 29 5.92 -9.99 -7.03
N ASP A 30 6.53 -10.01 -8.21
CA ASP A 30 7.99 -9.96 -8.35
C ASP A 30 8.59 -8.70 -7.70
N THR A 31 7.89 -7.59 -7.80
CA THR A 31 8.32 -6.32 -7.20
C THR A 31 7.62 -6.04 -5.87
N GLY A 32 7.09 -7.10 -5.25
CA GLY A 32 6.21 -6.94 -4.08
C GLY A 32 6.87 -6.25 -2.91
N GLN A 33 8.13 -6.60 -2.62
CA GLN A 33 8.84 -6.03 -1.49
C GLN A 33 9.05 -4.53 -1.65
N GLU A 34 9.48 -4.12 -2.83
CA GLU A 34 9.70 -2.70 -3.14
C GLU A 34 8.37 -1.94 -3.12
N ARG A 35 7.33 -2.54 -3.65
CA ARG A 35 5.99 -1.93 -3.65
C ARG A 35 5.50 -1.71 -2.22
N LEU A 36 5.66 -2.71 -1.36
CA LEU A 36 5.21 -2.61 0.03
C LEU A 36 6.03 -1.59 0.82
N GLN A 37 7.33 -1.47 0.56
CA GLN A 37 8.13 -0.43 1.19
C GLN A 37 7.60 0.97 0.86
N MET A 38 7.28 1.19 -0.40
CA MET A 38 6.73 2.47 -0.83
C MET A 38 5.37 2.75 -0.17
N ILE A 39 4.50 1.76 -0.20
CA ILE A 39 3.18 1.88 0.40
C ILE A 39 3.29 2.16 1.90
N ARG A 40 4.19 1.48 2.58
CA ARG A 40 4.40 1.70 4.00
C ARG A 40 4.85 3.13 4.29
N CYS A 41 5.79 3.65 3.54
CA CYS A 41 6.29 5.01 3.75
C CYS A 41 5.19 6.06 3.58
N VAL A 42 4.30 5.84 2.62
CA VAL A 42 3.28 6.83 2.28
C VAL A 42 2.05 6.70 3.18
N PHE A 43 1.57 5.48 3.41
CA PHE A 43 0.29 5.28 4.09
C PHE A 43 0.42 5.05 5.59
N TRP A 44 1.40 4.27 6.02
CA TRP A 44 1.50 3.89 7.44
C TRP A 44 2.44 4.77 8.21
N ASP A 45 3.67 4.88 7.76
CA ASP A 45 4.66 5.68 8.48
C ASP A 45 4.42 7.18 8.25
N LYS A 46 3.85 7.51 7.10
CA LYS A 46 3.59 8.90 6.69
C LYS A 46 4.84 9.76 6.77
N THR A 47 6.00 9.11 6.57
CA THR A 47 7.28 9.79 6.64
C THR A 47 7.66 10.46 5.34
N HIS A 48 7.00 10.06 4.25
CA HIS A 48 7.33 10.54 2.91
C HIS A 48 6.07 10.84 2.13
N THR A 49 6.16 11.86 1.28
CA THR A 49 5.20 12.04 0.18
C THR A 49 5.49 10.96 -0.85
N LEU A 50 4.62 10.83 -1.84
CA LEU A 50 4.83 9.87 -2.92
C LEU A 50 6.13 10.17 -3.66
N GLU A 51 6.42 11.45 -3.94
CA GLU A 51 7.67 11.84 -4.57
C GLU A 51 8.88 11.50 -3.70
N GLY A 52 8.80 11.78 -2.41
CA GLY A 52 9.87 11.48 -1.47
C GLY A 52 10.14 10.00 -1.35
N ALA A 53 9.08 9.19 -1.33
CA ALA A 53 9.23 7.74 -1.29
C ALA A 53 9.88 7.21 -2.56
N ALA A 54 9.50 7.77 -3.72
CA ALA A 54 10.11 7.38 -4.99
C ALA A 54 11.60 7.66 -4.99
N MET A 55 11.99 8.84 -4.51
CA MET A 55 13.42 9.22 -4.43
C MET A 55 14.17 8.28 -3.49
N LYS A 56 13.61 8.01 -2.33
CA LYS A 56 14.24 7.14 -1.34
C LYS A 56 14.49 5.74 -1.89
N LEU A 57 13.55 5.22 -2.66
CA LEU A 57 13.62 3.86 -3.18
C LEU A 57 14.21 3.78 -4.59
N HIS A 58 14.72 4.89 -5.09
CA HIS A 58 15.32 4.96 -6.43
C HIS A 58 14.36 4.54 -7.53
N LEU A 59 13.10 4.95 -7.40
CA LEU A 59 12.05 4.71 -8.39
C LEU A 59 11.75 6.00 -9.14
N SER A 60 11.32 5.87 -10.39
CA SER A 60 10.75 7.02 -11.08
C SER A 60 9.43 7.40 -10.42
N TYR A 61 9.08 8.67 -10.47
CA TYR A 61 7.80 9.13 -9.94
C TYR A 61 6.63 8.43 -10.65
N ALA A 62 6.76 8.22 -11.96
CA ALA A 62 5.73 7.53 -12.72
C ALA A 62 5.50 6.11 -12.21
N THR A 63 6.56 5.38 -11.90
CA THR A 63 6.46 4.03 -11.35
C THR A 63 5.80 4.04 -9.97
N ALA A 64 6.25 4.95 -9.10
CA ALA A 64 5.68 5.05 -7.76
C ALA A 64 4.20 5.39 -7.81
N ARG A 65 3.83 6.30 -8.70
CA ARG A 65 2.44 6.70 -8.88
C ARG A 65 1.58 5.54 -9.39
N ARG A 66 2.11 4.77 -10.32
CA ARG A 66 1.40 3.59 -10.83
C ARG A 66 1.19 2.56 -9.74
N TRP A 67 2.23 2.26 -8.95
CA TRP A 67 2.16 1.29 -7.86
C TRP A 67 1.17 1.73 -6.79
N HIS A 68 1.17 3.01 -6.46
CA HIS A 68 0.23 3.59 -5.51
C HIS A 68 -1.21 3.37 -5.99
N GLY A 69 -1.48 3.70 -7.25
CA GLY A 69 -2.81 3.52 -7.82
C GLY A 69 -3.24 2.07 -7.89
N GLU A 70 -2.33 1.18 -8.24
CA GLU A 70 -2.63 -0.25 -8.29
C GLU A 70 -2.97 -0.81 -6.91
N PHE A 71 -2.28 -0.36 -5.87
CA PHE A 71 -2.59 -0.78 -4.51
C PHE A 71 -3.98 -0.32 -4.09
N ILE A 72 -4.30 0.93 -4.36
CA ILE A 72 -5.63 1.48 -4.06
C ILE A 72 -6.72 0.67 -4.77
N LYS A 73 -6.49 0.31 -6.03
CA LYS A 73 -7.45 -0.51 -6.79
C LYS A 73 -7.62 -1.89 -6.17
N LYS A 74 -6.54 -2.50 -5.69
CA LYS A 74 -6.64 -3.79 -5.03
C LYS A 74 -7.47 -3.70 -3.75
N VAL A 75 -7.24 -2.67 -2.94
CA VAL A 75 -8.03 -2.47 -1.73
C VAL A 75 -9.50 -2.31 -2.08
N ALA A 76 -9.80 -1.49 -3.07
CA ALA A 76 -11.18 -1.27 -3.50
C ALA A 76 -11.82 -2.56 -4.00
N TYR A 77 -11.09 -3.35 -4.75
CA TYR A 77 -11.57 -4.63 -5.26
C TYR A 77 -11.93 -5.58 -4.11
N PHE A 78 -11.04 -5.74 -3.16
CA PHE A 78 -11.28 -6.63 -2.03
C PHE A 78 -12.33 -6.10 -1.07
N PHE A 79 -12.54 -4.80 -1.04
CA PHE A 79 -13.60 -4.19 -0.25
C PHE A 79 -14.98 -4.38 -0.91
N GLY A 80 -15.01 -4.61 -2.22
CA GLY A 80 -16.25 -4.88 -2.93
C GLY A 80 -16.78 -3.74 -3.77
N PHE A 81 -15.93 -2.79 -4.14
CA PHE A 81 -16.34 -1.67 -4.99
C PHE A 81 -16.37 -2.01 -6.48
N PHE A 82 -15.82 -3.15 -6.84
CA PHE A 82 -15.80 -3.59 -8.25
C PHE A 82 -16.54 -4.89 -8.43
#